data_5f8cc010a8009e8588088d211a0025ae
#
_entry.id   5f8cc010a8009e8588088d211a0025ae
#
_cell.length_a   1.000
_cell.length_b   1.000
_cell.length_c   1.000
_cell.angle_alpha   90.00
_cell.angle_beta   90.00
_cell.angle_gamma   90.00
#
_symmetry.space_group_name_H-M   'P 1'
#
loop_
_entity.id
_entity.type
_entity.pdbx_description
1 polymer ?
#
loop_
_entity_poly.entity_id
_entity_poly.type
_entity_poly.pdbx_seq_one_letter_code
_entity_poly.pdbx_strand_id
1 'polypeptide(L)'
;LRALLDVVPVCVISGGRLGQFRDQVLARLDATDEELDRLHLMPTCGTRYYVHAAPVPAVNGTGGVRTEHSEGEDGKGGIWTLVYANDLTPAQVEEGFAVVEAEARRLGLWEERTWGPVLEDRGSQITFSALGQEAPLDAKKAWDPTGERKGRLRDAVAARLPELEVRSGGSTSVDITLKGVDKAYGMTHLAAQTGIALEDMLFVGDRLDAEGNDYPVKALGVPCHAVTGWEDTSAYTTALAARIAGFHGN
;
A
#
# COMPACT_ATOMS: atom_id res chain seq x y z
N LEU A 1 10.90 11.91 -6.48
CA LEU A 1 9.70 11.46 -7.18
C LEU A 1 9.39 12.37 -8.37
N ARG A 2 9.30 13.70 -8.18
CA ARG A 2 8.99 14.66 -9.24
C ARG A 2 9.88 14.50 -10.47
N ALA A 3 11.20 14.44 -10.29
CA ALA A 3 12.14 14.25 -11.39
C ALA A 3 11.90 12.97 -12.22
N LEU A 4 11.29 11.92 -11.62
CA LEU A 4 10.86 10.75 -12.39
C LEU A 4 9.59 11.03 -13.18
N LEU A 5 8.63 11.76 -12.61
CA LEU A 5 7.37 12.09 -13.29
C LEU A 5 7.59 12.95 -14.54
N ASP A 6 8.68 13.72 -14.60
CA ASP A 6 9.08 14.47 -15.81
C ASP A 6 9.41 13.53 -17.00
N VAL A 7 9.85 12.31 -16.73
CA VAL A 7 10.43 11.43 -17.76
C VAL A 7 9.70 10.10 -17.95
N VAL A 8 9.05 9.56 -16.92
CA VAL A 8 8.33 8.27 -16.97
C VAL A 8 7.10 8.30 -16.08
N PRO A 9 6.07 7.45 -16.37
CA PRO A 9 5.01 7.18 -15.41
C PRO A 9 5.57 6.50 -14.15
N VAL A 10 5.01 6.82 -13.00
CA VAL A 10 5.42 6.26 -11.70
C VAL A 10 4.20 5.72 -10.96
N CYS A 11 4.33 4.53 -10.40
CA CYS A 11 3.35 3.98 -9.48
C CYS A 11 3.91 3.91 -8.06
N VAL A 12 3.16 4.41 -7.09
CA VAL A 12 3.44 4.18 -5.67
C VAL A 12 2.50 3.07 -5.17
N ILE A 13 3.08 1.95 -4.71
CA ILE A 13 2.34 0.82 -4.16
C ILE A 13 2.74 0.58 -2.71
N SER A 14 1.79 0.50 -1.80
CA SER A 14 2.03 0.32 -0.36
C SER A 14 0.85 -0.35 0.33
N GLY A 15 1.08 -1.01 1.47
CA GLY A 15 0.03 -1.50 2.37
C GLY A 15 -0.74 -0.39 3.09
N GLY A 16 -0.31 0.87 2.98
CA GLY A 16 -0.98 2.03 3.57
C GLY A 16 -2.31 2.37 2.87
N ARG A 17 -3.19 3.08 3.58
CA ARG A 17 -4.45 3.62 3.00
C ARG A 17 -4.19 4.90 2.19
N LEU A 18 -5.15 5.31 1.35
CA LEU A 18 -5.03 6.53 0.52
C LEU A 18 -4.71 7.79 1.34
N GLY A 19 -5.28 7.95 2.55
CA GLY A 19 -4.95 9.08 3.43
C GLY A 19 -3.44 9.18 3.73
N GLN A 20 -2.75 8.04 3.93
CA GLN A 20 -1.30 8.04 4.14
C GLN A 20 -0.54 8.48 2.87
N PHE A 21 -1.02 8.12 1.67
CA PHE A 21 -0.44 8.61 0.42
C PHE A 21 -0.60 10.13 0.29
N ARG A 22 -1.75 10.68 0.70
CA ARG A 22 -1.96 12.14 0.73
C ARG A 22 -0.95 12.82 1.63
N ASP A 23 -0.86 12.37 2.89
CA ASP A 23 -0.05 13.03 3.92
C ASP A 23 1.46 12.87 3.67
N GLN A 24 1.87 11.68 3.22
CA GLN A 24 3.29 11.33 3.12
C GLN A 24 3.89 11.59 1.74
N VAL A 25 3.08 11.53 0.67
CA VAL A 25 3.52 11.70 -0.71
C VAL A 25 2.97 12.99 -1.30
N LEU A 26 1.64 13.09 -1.48
CA LEU A 26 1.03 14.16 -2.24
C LEU A 26 1.20 15.54 -1.59
N ALA A 27 1.01 15.65 -0.27
CA ALA A 27 1.18 16.92 0.46
C ALA A 27 2.60 17.49 0.38
N ARG A 28 3.58 16.66 0.01
CA ARG A 28 5.00 17.05 -0.11
C ARG A 28 5.52 17.07 -1.55
N LEU A 29 4.68 16.64 -2.48
CA LEU A 29 5.00 16.59 -3.90
C LEU A 29 4.52 17.90 -4.55
N ASP A 30 5.45 18.82 -4.77
CA ASP A 30 5.18 20.05 -5.51
C ASP A 30 5.22 19.73 -7.02
N ALA A 31 4.15 19.10 -7.52
CA ALA A 31 4.00 18.64 -8.90
C ALA A 31 2.87 19.38 -9.61
N THR A 32 3.01 19.55 -10.92
CA THR A 32 1.96 20.08 -11.80
C THR A 32 0.91 19.00 -12.08
N ASP A 33 -0.27 19.40 -12.60
CA ASP A 33 -1.31 18.46 -13.01
C ASP A 33 -0.80 17.48 -14.06
N GLU A 34 0.03 17.94 -15.02
CA GLU A 34 0.63 17.07 -16.05
C GLU A 34 1.59 16.03 -15.47
N GLU A 35 2.34 16.38 -14.41
CA GLU A 35 3.18 15.44 -13.67
C GLU A 35 2.31 14.46 -12.87
N LEU A 36 1.23 14.93 -12.23
CA LEU A 36 0.29 14.10 -11.49
C LEU A 36 -0.47 13.12 -12.40
N ASP A 37 -0.74 13.45 -13.64
CA ASP A 37 -1.39 12.55 -14.62
C ASP A 37 -0.52 11.32 -14.94
N ARG A 38 0.77 11.37 -14.62
CA ARG A 38 1.70 10.23 -14.73
C ARG A 38 1.90 9.47 -13.42
N LEU A 39 1.23 9.90 -12.35
CA LEU A 39 1.33 9.26 -11.04
C LEU A 39 0.16 8.33 -10.81
N HIS A 40 0.46 7.08 -10.54
CA HIS A 40 -0.48 6.04 -10.20
C HIS A 40 -0.37 5.73 -8.70
N LEU A 41 -1.51 5.62 -8.00
CA LEU A 41 -1.53 5.30 -6.58
C LEU A 41 -2.21 3.95 -6.35
N MET A 42 -1.52 3.05 -5.68
CA MET A 42 -1.99 1.71 -5.35
C MET A 42 -1.90 1.45 -3.84
N PRO A 43 -2.81 2.03 -3.04
CA PRO A 43 -2.90 1.72 -1.62
C PRO A 43 -3.36 0.28 -1.39
N THR A 44 -3.18 -0.19 -0.13
CA THR A 44 -3.56 -1.55 0.30
C THR A 44 -3.05 -2.65 -0.63
N CYS A 45 -1.74 -2.56 -0.95
CA CYS A 45 -1.04 -3.50 -1.84
C CYS A 45 -1.64 -3.61 -3.26
N GLY A 46 -2.31 -2.55 -3.74
CA GLY A 46 -2.90 -2.53 -5.08
C GLY A 46 -4.31 -3.11 -5.17
N THR A 47 -5.00 -3.35 -4.06
CA THR A 47 -6.43 -3.69 -4.06
C THR A 47 -7.31 -2.51 -4.43
N ARG A 48 -6.76 -1.31 -4.34
CA ARG A 48 -7.36 -0.09 -4.85
C ARG A 48 -6.38 0.61 -5.77
N TYR A 49 -6.89 1.21 -6.83
CA TYR A 49 -6.09 1.91 -7.81
C TYR A 49 -6.70 3.26 -8.12
N TYR A 50 -5.88 4.29 -8.02
CA TYR A 50 -6.27 5.68 -8.27
C TYR A 50 -5.37 6.30 -9.31
N VAL A 51 -5.97 7.15 -10.15
CA VAL A 51 -5.30 8.01 -11.12
C VAL A 51 -5.72 9.47 -10.91
N HIS A 52 -4.87 10.42 -11.32
CA HIS A 52 -5.19 11.84 -11.24
C HIS A 52 -6.23 12.22 -12.31
N ALA A 53 -7.14 13.09 -11.94
CA ALA A 53 -8.04 13.95 -12.71
C ALA A 53 -9.03 13.38 -13.74
N ALA A 54 -8.85 12.37 -14.51
CA ALA A 54 -9.82 12.06 -15.56
C ALA A 54 -10.85 11.00 -15.15
N PRO A 55 -12.17 11.19 -15.42
CA PRO A 55 -13.09 10.08 -15.41
C PRO A 55 -12.75 9.14 -16.58
N VAL A 56 -12.04 8.06 -16.27
CA VAL A 56 -11.75 7.01 -17.25
C VAL A 56 -13.06 6.29 -17.56
N PRO A 57 -13.46 6.10 -18.84
CA PRO A 57 -14.59 5.27 -19.18
C PRO A 57 -14.39 3.86 -18.61
N ALA A 58 -15.39 3.34 -17.91
CA ALA A 58 -15.35 2.02 -17.30
C ALA A 58 -14.98 0.96 -18.36
N VAL A 59 -13.80 0.37 -18.24
CA VAL A 59 -13.48 -0.87 -18.94
C VAL A 59 -14.18 -1.98 -18.14
N ASN A 60 -15.05 -2.72 -18.81
CA ASN A 60 -15.96 -3.73 -18.31
C ASN A 60 -15.42 -4.57 -17.13
N GLY A 61 -15.76 -4.18 -15.94
CA GLY A 61 -15.56 -4.88 -14.68
C GLY A 61 -16.60 -4.35 -13.70
N THR A 62 -17.13 -5.19 -12.85
CA THR A 62 -18.29 -5.00 -11.98
C THR A 62 -18.17 -3.91 -10.90
N GLY A 63 -17.25 -2.97 -11.01
CA GLY A 63 -17.08 -1.81 -10.14
C GLY A 63 -17.38 -0.51 -10.86
N GLY A 64 -18.37 0.23 -10.43
CA GLY A 64 -18.66 1.57 -10.97
C GLY A 64 -17.50 2.53 -10.68
N VAL A 65 -17.17 3.39 -11.63
CA VAL A 65 -16.22 4.50 -11.44
C VAL A 65 -16.74 5.38 -10.30
N ARG A 66 -16.01 5.42 -9.19
CA ARG A 66 -16.27 6.34 -8.09
C ARG A 66 -15.23 7.44 -8.15
N THR A 67 -15.68 8.67 -8.33
CA THR A 67 -14.83 9.85 -8.13
C THR A 67 -14.81 10.12 -6.63
N GLU A 68 -13.75 9.73 -5.96
CA GLU A 68 -13.52 10.17 -4.58
C GLU A 68 -12.80 11.50 -4.65
N HIS A 69 -13.52 12.57 -4.35
CA HIS A 69 -12.90 13.88 -4.19
C HIS A 69 -11.98 13.84 -2.97
N SER A 70 -10.69 13.86 -3.22
CA SER A 70 -9.70 13.99 -2.17
C SER A 70 -9.20 15.43 -2.10
N GLU A 71 -10.07 16.35 -1.71
CA GLU A 71 -9.60 17.68 -1.29
C GLU A 71 -8.80 17.51 0.00
N GLY A 72 -7.48 17.76 -0.04
CA GLY A 72 -6.72 18.07 1.16
C GLY A 72 -7.26 19.36 1.76
N GLU A 73 -7.20 19.53 3.08
CA GLU A 73 -7.65 20.75 3.77
C GLU A 73 -6.97 22.03 3.24
N ASP A 74 -5.89 21.90 2.47
CA ASP A 74 -5.11 22.99 1.86
C ASP A 74 -5.32 23.11 0.33
N GLY A 75 -6.26 22.37 -0.26
CA GLY A 75 -6.51 22.37 -1.71
C GLY A 75 -5.37 21.79 -2.55
N LYS A 76 -4.33 21.25 -1.92
CA LYS A 76 -3.21 20.59 -2.58
C LYS A 76 -3.47 19.09 -2.70
N GLY A 77 -3.19 18.51 -3.85
CA GLY A 77 -3.25 17.06 -4.06
C GLY A 77 -4.17 16.58 -5.17
N GLY A 78 -4.88 17.49 -5.84
CA GLY A 78 -5.68 17.17 -7.02
C GLY A 78 -6.91 16.28 -6.76
N ILE A 79 -7.65 16.00 -7.82
CA ILE A 79 -8.78 15.06 -7.80
C ILE A 79 -8.26 13.68 -8.19
N TRP A 80 -8.47 12.69 -7.33
CA TRP A 80 -8.07 11.30 -7.57
C TRP A 80 -9.30 10.45 -7.88
N THR A 81 -9.28 9.79 -9.02
CA THR A 81 -10.36 8.91 -9.48
C THR A 81 -10.04 7.47 -9.10
N LEU A 82 -10.93 6.83 -8.35
CA LEU A 82 -10.86 5.39 -8.07
C LEU A 82 -11.22 4.61 -9.34
N VAL A 83 -10.26 3.90 -9.90
CA VAL A 83 -10.45 3.07 -11.10
C VAL A 83 -11.06 1.72 -10.73
N TYR A 84 -10.53 1.07 -9.68
CA TYR A 84 -11.13 -0.13 -9.12
C TYR A 84 -10.86 -0.24 -7.61
N ALA A 85 -11.72 -1.02 -6.94
CA ALA A 85 -11.54 -1.47 -5.57
C ALA A 85 -11.97 -2.94 -5.43
N ASN A 86 -11.12 -3.74 -4.81
CA ASN A 86 -11.43 -5.11 -4.39
C ASN A 86 -11.61 -5.13 -2.88
N ASP A 87 -12.76 -4.65 -2.43
CA ASP A 87 -13.07 -4.50 -1.02
C ASP A 87 -13.53 -5.83 -0.40
N LEU A 88 -13.29 -5.98 0.89
CA LEU A 88 -13.90 -7.00 1.72
C LEU A 88 -15.40 -6.74 1.79
N THR A 89 -16.18 -7.81 1.85
CA THR A 89 -17.61 -7.67 2.11
C THR A 89 -17.87 -7.22 3.55
N PRO A 90 -18.99 -6.56 3.85
CA PRO A 90 -19.33 -6.17 5.22
C PRO A 90 -19.30 -7.34 6.22
N ALA A 91 -19.73 -8.53 5.80
CA ALA A 91 -19.69 -9.74 6.62
C ALA A 91 -18.24 -10.18 6.93
N GLN A 92 -17.33 -10.10 5.95
CA GLN A 92 -15.90 -10.39 6.16
C GLN A 92 -15.25 -9.38 7.11
N VAL A 93 -15.64 -8.11 7.02
CA VAL A 93 -15.13 -7.06 7.93
C VAL A 93 -15.61 -7.33 9.36
N GLU A 94 -16.89 -7.59 9.56
CA GLU A 94 -17.47 -7.89 10.89
C GLU A 94 -16.82 -9.14 11.50
N GLU A 95 -16.73 -10.22 10.74
CA GLU A 95 -16.09 -11.46 11.18
C GLU A 95 -14.60 -11.25 11.50
N GLY A 96 -13.88 -10.54 10.62
CA GLY A 96 -12.47 -10.23 10.80
C GLY A 96 -12.22 -9.44 12.08
N PHE A 97 -13.01 -8.43 12.36
CA PHE A 97 -12.92 -7.63 13.59
C PHE A 97 -13.16 -8.50 14.82
N ALA A 98 -14.23 -9.30 14.82
CA ALA A 98 -14.58 -10.15 15.94
C ALA A 98 -13.50 -11.21 16.24
N VAL A 99 -12.93 -11.82 15.18
CA VAL A 99 -11.89 -12.84 15.33
C VAL A 99 -10.59 -12.22 15.84
N VAL A 100 -10.16 -11.09 15.29
CA VAL A 100 -8.91 -10.42 15.73
C VAL A 100 -9.03 -9.98 17.18
N GLU A 101 -10.14 -9.35 17.58
CA GLU A 101 -10.34 -8.92 18.96
C GLU A 101 -10.33 -10.11 19.92
N ALA A 102 -11.05 -11.17 19.60
CA ALA A 102 -11.10 -12.37 20.43
C ALA A 102 -9.71 -13.00 20.61
N GLU A 103 -8.93 -13.15 19.53
CA GLU A 103 -7.60 -13.74 19.60
C GLU A 103 -6.58 -12.82 20.28
N ALA A 104 -6.63 -11.52 20.04
CA ALA A 104 -5.76 -10.56 20.70
C ALA A 104 -6.00 -10.55 22.22
N ARG A 105 -7.28 -10.57 22.67
CA ARG A 105 -7.63 -10.68 24.09
C ARG A 105 -7.18 -12.01 24.69
N ARG A 106 -7.43 -13.13 24.01
CA ARG A 106 -7.02 -14.48 24.45
C ARG A 106 -5.50 -14.59 24.62
N LEU A 107 -4.74 -13.95 23.77
CA LEU A 107 -3.27 -13.96 23.79
C LEU A 107 -2.66 -12.90 24.72
N GLY A 108 -3.48 -12.04 25.34
CA GLY A 108 -3.02 -10.93 26.18
C GLY A 108 -2.29 -9.82 25.38
N LEU A 109 -2.71 -9.62 24.12
CA LEU A 109 -2.12 -8.64 23.18
C LEU A 109 -3.06 -7.45 22.92
N TRP A 110 -4.21 -7.41 23.58
CA TRP A 110 -5.14 -6.30 23.49
C TRP A 110 -4.81 -5.27 24.57
N GLU A 111 -4.34 -4.11 24.12
CA GLU A 111 -3.96 -3.02 25.02
C GLU A 111 -5.18 -2.14 25.36
N GLU A 112 -5.35 -1.81 26.65
CA GLU A 112 -6.47 -0.97 27.12
C GLU A 112 -6.23 0.53 26.89
N ARG A 113 -4.96 0.92 26.72
CA ARG A 113 -4.56 2.31 26.45
C ARG A 113 -3.80 2.38 25.14
N THR A 114 -4.41 3.03 24.16
CA THR A 114 -3.89 3.08 22.80
C THR A 114 -3.84 4.51 22.27
N TRP A 115 -3.05 4.72 21.26
CA TRP A 115 -2.96 5.95 20.47
C TRP A 115 -3.80 5.78 19.21
N GLY A 116 -5.08 6.18 19.31
CA GLY A 116 -6.05 6.02 18.23
C GLY A 116 -6.62 4.58 18.11
N PRO A 117 -7.36 4.30 17.03
CA PRO A 117 -8.02 3.03 16.81
C PRO A 117 -7.05 1.85 16.75
N VAL A 118 -7.44 0.72 17.35
CA VAL A 118 -6.72 -0.55 17.31
C VAL A 118 -7.10 -1.36 16.07
N LEU A 119 -8.36 -1.32 15.69
CA LEU A 119 -8.92 -1.95 14.49
C LEU A 119 -9.32 -0.87 13.49
N GLU A 120 -8.99 -1.09 12.24
CA GLU A 120 -9.28 -0.16 11.15
C GLU A 120 -9.76 -0.94 9.92
N ASP A 121 -10.95 -0.57 9.43
CA ASP A 121 -11.45 -0.98 8.11
C ASP A 121 -10.90 -0.02 7.05
N ARG A 122 -10.14 -0.56 6.11
CA ARG A 122 -9.56 0.16 4.96
C ARG A 122 -10.27 -0.17 3.65
N GLY A 123 -11.44 -0.80 3.74
CA GLY A 123 -12.24 -1.32 2.65
C GLY A 123 -11.73 -2.68 2.18
N SER A 124 -10.60 -2.74 1.53
CA SER A 124 -9.99 -3.97 1.02
C SER A 124 -9.04 -4.66 2.01
N GLN A 125 -8.85 -4.07 3.18
CA GLN A 125 -7.96 -4.57 4.22
C GLN A 125 -8.49 -4.20 5.60
N ILE A 126 -8.43 -5.15 6.53
CA ILE A 126 -8.55 -4.90 7.96
C ILE A 126 -7.14 -4.80 8.52
N THR A 127 -6.88 -3.78 9.34
CA THR A 127 -5.62 -3.64 10.06
C THR A 127 -5.85 -3.63 11.55
N PHE A 128 -5.21 -4.54 12.26
CA PHE A 128 -5.02 -4.47 13.71
C PHE A 128 -3.69 -3.77 14.00
N SER A 129 -3.69 -2.82 14.92
CA SER A 129 -2.50 -2.16 15.45
C SER A 129 -2.53 -2.18 16.96
N ALA A 130 -1.72 -3.00 17.59
CA ALA A 130 -1.79 -3.28 19.01
C ALA A 130 -1.78 -2.04 19.91
N LEU A 131 -0.99 -1.04 19.55
CA LEU A 131 -0.88 0.24 20.29
C LEU A 131 -1.77 1.36 19.70
N GLY A 132 -2.57 1.06 18.69
CA GLY A 132 -3.30 2.05 17.90
C GLY A 132 -2.45 2.65 16.76
N GLN A 133 -3.14 3.24 15.78
CA GLN A 133 -2.52 3.74 14.55
C GLN A 133 -1.56 4.91 14.79
N GLU A 134 -1.85 5.75 15.77
CA GLU A 134 -1.12 6.99 16.07
C GLU A 134 0.02 6.80 17.08
N ALA A 135 0.31 5.58 17.48
CA ALA A 135 1.37 5.30 18.45
C ALA A 135 2.75 5.77 17.97
N PRO A 136 3.57 6.37 18.85
CA PRO A 136 4.93 6.78 18.52
C PRO A 136 5.78 5.61 18.02
N LEU A 137 6.68 5.87 17.07
CA LEU A 137 7.50 4.83 16.43
C LEU A 137 8.33 4.03 17.46
N ASP A 138 8.87 4.71 18.45
CA ASP A 138 9.69 4.05 19.49
C ASP A 138 8.84 3.11 20.35
N ALA A 139 7.61 3.51 20.71
CA ALA A 139 6.68 2.63 21.41
C ALA A 139 6.30 1.40 20.55
N LYS A 140 6.04 1.61 19.26
CA LYS A 140 5.76 0.51 18.31
C LYS A 140 6.93 -0.47 18.23
N LYS A 141 8.17 0.02 18.11
CA LYS A 141 9.37 -0.82 18.06
C LYS A 141 9.61 -1.57 19.37
N ALA A 142 9.33 -0.94 20.52
CA ALA A 142 9.51 -1.55 21.83
C ALA A 142 8.46 -2.61 22.17
N TRP A 143 7.26 -2.52 21.59
CA TRP A 143 6.15 -3.44 21.88
C TRP A 143 6.45 -4.88 21.43
N ASP A 144 7.02 -5.06 20.25
CA ASP A 144 7.36 -6.38 19.69
C ASP A 144 8.68 -6.36 18.92
N PRO A 145 9.82 -6.25 19.61
CA PRO A 145 11.13 -6.13 18.97
C PRO A 145 11.51 -7.33 18.11
N THR A 146 10.99 -8.51 18.45
CA THR A 146 11.30 -9.79 17.77
C THR A 146 10.26 -10.17 16.70
N GLY A 147 9.09 -9.52 16.69
CA GLY A 147 7.96 -9.88 15.83
C GLY A 147 7.19 -11.13 16.32
N GLU A 148 7.53 -11.67 17.49
CA GLU A 148 6.90 -12.89 18.02
C GLU A 148 5.44 -12.68 18.42
N ARG A 149 5.12 -11.55 19.06
CA ARG A 149 3.75 -11.25 19.53
C ARG A 149 2.78 -11.18 18.34
N LYS A 150 3.12 -10.36 17.33
CA LYS A 150 2.31 -10.24 16.13
C LYS A 150 2.27 -11.52 15.31
N GLY A 151 3.37 -12.30 15.28
CA GLY A 151 3.43 -13.61 14.63
C GLY A 151 2.43 -14.58 15.25
N ARG A 152 2.38 -14.69 16.57
CA ARG A 152 1.40 -15.53 17.31
C ARG A 152 -0.04 -15.09 17.03
N LEU A 153 -0.29 -13.79 17.01
CA LEU A 153 -1.63 -13.27 16.68
C LEU A 153 -2.00 -13.58 15.24
N ARG A 154 -1.11 -13.31 14.29
CA ARG A 154 -1.31 -13.65 12.87
C ARG A 154 -1.71 -15.10 12.69
N ASP A 155 -0.97 -16.04 13.29
CA ASP A 155 -1.22 -17.47 13.14
C ASP A 155 -2.55 -17.90 13.76
N ALA A 156 -2.89 -17.34 14.91
CA ALA A 156 -4.17 -17.60 15.57
C ALA A 156 -5.37 -17.09 14.79
N VAL A 157 -5.25 -15.88 14.20
CA VAL A 157 -6.30 -15.28 13.36
C VAL A 157 -6.42 -16.05 12.04
N ALA A 158 -5.30 -16.38 11.38
CA ALA A 158 -5.29 -17.14 10.12
C ALA A 158 -5.97 -18.50 10.25
N ALA A 159 -5.81 -19.19 11.39
CA ALA A 159 -6.46 -20.46 11.65
C ALA A 159 -7.98 -20.35 11.72
N ARG A 160 -8.53 -19.18 12.04
CA ARG A 160 -9.98 -18.94 12.16
C ARG A 160 -10.60 -18.28 10.92
N LEU A 161 -9.78 -17.68 10.06
CA LEU A 161 -10.20 -17.01 8.82
C LEU A 161 -9.55 -17.69 7.59
N PRO A 162 -9.86 -18.97 7.33
CA PRO A 162 -9.16 -19.74 6.28
C PRO A 162 -9.41 -19.21 4.86
N GLU A 163 -10.46 -18.39 4.66
CA GLU A 163 -10.79 -17.79 3.37
C GLU A 163 -10.08 -16.45 3.13
N LEU A 164 -9.43 -15.89 4.15
CA LEU A 164 -8.71 -14.63 4.07
C LEU A 164 -7.20 -14.86 4.22
N GLU A 165 -6.43 -13.89 3.82
CA GLU A 165 -4.98 -13.84 4.01
C GLU A 165 -4.66 -12.99 5.23
N VAL A 166 -3.86 -13.53 6.15
CA VAL A 166 -3.46 -12.82 7.36
C VAL A 166 -1.95 -12.70 7.38
N ARG A 167 -1.44 -11.47 7.41
CA ARG A 167 -0.01 -11.16 7.36
C ARG A 167 0.41 -10.25 8.49
N SER A 168 1.67 -10.38 8.90
CA SER A 168 2.29 -9.37 9.75
C SER A 168 2.55 -8.11 8.92
N GLY A 169 2.04 -6.98 9.39
CA GLY A 169 2.28 -5.65 8.81
C GLY A 169 3.50 -4.98 9.42
N GLY A 170 3.39 -3.69 9.76
CA GLY A 170 4.44 -2.91 10.42
C GLY A 170 4.85 -3.45 11.80
N SER A 171 5.44 -2.59 12.64
CA SER A 171 6.02 -3.03 13.92
C SER A 171 5.02 -3.68 14.88
N THR A 172 3.74 -3.26 14.86
CA THR A 172 2.70 -3.73 15.79
C THR A 172 1.44 -4.21 15.07
N SER A 173 1.48 -4.38 13.74
CA SER A 173 0.28 -4.59 12.94
C SER A 173 0.15 -6.01 12.43
N VAL A 174 -1.12 -6.44 12.34
CA VAL A 174 -1.57 -7.62 11.59
C VAL A 174 -2.60 -7.15 10.59
N ASP A 175 -2.41 -7.51 9.33
CA ASP A 175 -3.26 -7.13 8.20
C ASP A 175 -4.02 -8.34 7.67
N ILE A 176 -5.31 -8.16 7.37
CA ILE A 176 -6.20 -9.19 6.82
C ILE A 176 -6.74 -8.67 5.49
N THR A 177 -6.57 -9.46 4.45
CA THR A 177 -6.98 -9.15 3.08
C THR A 177 -7.66 -10.35 2.43
N LEU A 178 -8.19 -10.18 1.23
CA LEU A 178 -8.52 -11.31 0.38
C LEU A 178 -7.25 -12.12 0.08
N LYS A 179 -7.40 -13.43 -0.12
CA LYS A 179 -6.27 -14.30 -0.52
C LYS A 179 -5.65 -13.86 -1.83
N GLY A 180 -4.33 -14.02 -1.93
CA GLY A 180 -3.57 -13.68 -3.12
C GLY A 180 -3.33 -12.18 -3.31
N VAL A 181 -3.69 -11.36 -2.32
CA VAL A 181 -3.43 -9.92 -2.32
C VAL A 181 -2.05 -9.66 -1.72
N ASP A 182 -1.14 -9.24 -2.58
CA ASP A 182 0.20 -8.78 -2.24
C ASP A 182 0.68 -7.75 -3.28
N LYS A 183 1.94 -7.33 -3.22
CA LYS A 183 2.45 -6.37 -4.19
C LYS A 183 2.57 -6.94 -5.62
N ALA A 184 2.71 -8.26 -5.79
CA ALA A 184 2.67 -8.89 -7.11
C ALA A 184 1.28 -8.80 -7.74
N TYR A 185 0.23 -8.99 -6.93
CA TYR A 185 -1.15 -8.73 -7.34
C TYR A 185 -1.29 -7.28 -7.87
N GLY A 186 -0.82 -6.29 -7.11
CA GLY A 186 -0.85 -4.89 -7.54
C GLY A 186 -0.10 -4.65 -8.84
N MET A 187 1.10 -5.21 -9.01
CA MET A 187 1.89 -5.08 -10.24
C MET A 187 1.19 -5.70 -11.45
N THR A 188 0.56 -6.86 -11.28
CA THR A 188 -0.22 -7.52 -12.34
C THR A 188 -1.41 -6.66 -12.78
N HIS A 189 -2.11 -6.07 -11.81
CA HIS A 189 -3.22 -5.15 -12.10
C HIS A 189 -2.72 -3.85 -12.75
N LEU A 190 -1.60 -3.29 -12.30
CA LEU A 190 -0.98 -2.12 -12.92
C LEU A 190 -0.66 -2.38 -14.40
N ALA A 191 -0.05 -3.52 -14.71
CA ALA A 191 0.24 -3.90 -16.08
C ALA A 191 -1.03 -3.98 -16.95
N ALA A 192 -2.10 -4.58 -16.41
CA ALA A 192 -3.39 -4.67 -17.11
C ALA A 192 -4.04 -3.30 -17.34
N GLN A 193 -3.90 -2.36 -16.41
CA GLN A 193 -4.50 -1.03 -16.50
C GLN A 193 -3.71 -0.08 -17.41
N THR A 194 -2.39 -0.17 -17.40
CA THR A 194 -1.51 0.74 -18.15
C THR A 194 -1.13 0.20 -19.54
N GLY A 195 -1.26 -1.11 -19.76
CA GLY A 195 -0.76 -1.77 -20.96
C GLY A 195 0.76 -1.91 -21.02
N ILE A 196 1.49 -1.53 -19.95
CA ILE A 196 2.95 -1.69 -19.84
C ILE A 196 3.23 -3.12 -19.38
N ALA A 197 4.10 -3.85 -20.10
CA ALA A 197 4.47 -5.20 -19.69
C ALA A 197 5.29 -5.20 -18.40
N LEU A 198 5.17 -6.26 -17.60
CA LEU A 198 5.89 -6.36 -16.32
C LEU A 198 7.42 -6.31 -16.50
N GLU A 199 7.93 -6.84 -17.62
CA GLU A 199 9.34 -6.80 -18.00
C GLU A 199 9.87 -5.40 -18.34
N ASP A 200 8.95 -4.48 -18.70
CA ASP A 200 9.26 -3.07 -18.99
C ASP A 200 9.10 -2.16 -17.76
N MET A 201 8.75 -2.75 -16.61
CA MET A 201 8.63 -2.04 -15.34
C MET A 201 9.90 -2.23 -14.51
N LEU A 202 10.25 -1.23 -13.70
CA LEU A 202 11.26 -1.34 -12.67
C LEU A 202 10.61 -1.14 -11.30
N PHE A 203 10.71 -2.15 -10.45
CA PHE A 203 10.26 -2.06 -9.06
C PHE A 203 11.43 -1.68 -8.14
N VAL A 204 11.23 -0.67 -7.29
CA VAL A 204 12.19 -0.24 -6.28
C VAL A 204 11.61 -0.54 -4.90
N GLY A 205 12.29 -1.37 -4.11
CA GLY A 205 11.78 -1.82 -2.82
C GLY A 205 12.89 -2.13 -1.81
N ASP A 206 12.55 -2.04 -0.52
CA ASP A 206 13.47 -2.25 0.60
C ASP A 206 13.37 -3.65 1.23
N ARG A 207 12.35 -4.43 0.85
CA ARG A 207 12.09 -5.76 1.40
C ARG A 207 11.98 -6.83 0.31
N LEU A 208 13.01 -6.91 -0.55
CA LEU A 208 13.13 -7.90 -1.63
C LEU A 208 13.75 -9.25 -1.16
N ASP A 209 13.98 -9.41 0.13
CA ASP A 209 14.34 -10.67 0.78
C ASP A 209 13.13 -11.64 0.80
N ALA A 210 13.38 -12.95 0.95
CA ALA A 210 12.33 -13.98 0.87
C ALA A 210 11.19 -13.80 1.90
N GLU A 211 11.47 -13.15 3.03
CA GLU A 211 10.48 -12.86 4.07
C GLU A 211 9.88 -11.44 3.92
N GLY A 212 10.30 -10.70 2.91
CA GLY A 212 9.90 -9.32 2.66
C GLY A 212 8.58 -9.22 1.90
N ASN A 213 7.86 -8.14 2.15
CA ASN A 213 6.58 -7.86 1.47
C ASN A 213 6.75 -7.40 0.01
N ASP A 214 7.99 -7.14 -0.45
CA ASP A 214 8.34 -6.84 -1.84
C ASP A 214 8.79 -8.09 -2.62
N TYR A 215 9.11 -9.17 -1.92
CA TYR A 215 9.56 -10.42 -2.54
C TYR A 215 8.59 -10.98 -3.59
N PRO A 216 7.26 -10.95 -3.39
CA PRO A 216 6.31 -11.42 -4.41
C PRO A 216 6.50 -10.75 -5.77
N VAL A 217 6.86 -9.46 -5.82
CA VAL A 217 7.14 -8.74 -7.08
C VAL A 217 8.38 -9.31 -7.77
N LYS A 218 9.44 -9.56 -6.99
CA LYS A 218 10.65 -10.20 -7.49
C LYS A 218 10.38 -11.62 -7.98
N ALA A 219 9.58 -12.39 -7.25
CA ALA A 219 9.19 -13.74 -7.63
C ALA A 219 8.33 -13.76 -8.90
N LEU A 220 7.58 -12.70 -9.20
CA LEU A 220 6.82 -12.50 -10.42
C LEU A 220 7.71 -12.26 -11.64
N GLY A 221 9.01 -11.99 -11.44
CA GLY A 221 9.98 -11.75 -12.51
C GLY A 221 10.11 -10.29 -12.95
N VAL A 222 9.49 -9.36 -12.24
CA VAL A 222 9.65 -7.91 -12.50
C VAL A 222 11.10 -7.51 -12.23
N PRO A 223 11.75 -6.74 -13.12
CA PRO A 223 13.04 -6.12 -12.81
C PRO A 223 12.98 -5.33 -11.50
N CYS A 224 13.86 -5.64 -10.55
CA CYS A 224 13.84 -5.06 -9.22
C CYS A 224 15.18 -4.38 -8.88
N HIS A 225 15.10 -3.27 -8.15
CA HIS A 225 16.24 -2.62 -7.50
C HIS A 225 16.03 -2.56 -5.99
N ALA A 226 16.98 -3.12 -5.24
CA ALA A 226 16.94 -3.11 -3.79
C ALA A 226 17.48 -1.78 -3.24
N VAL A 227 16.78 -1.23 -2.26
CA VAL A 227 17.19 -0.03 -1.52
C VAL A 227 17.15 -0.30 -0.03
N THR A 228 17.83 0.53 0.77
CA THR A 228 17.91 0.36 2.23
C THR A 228 16.96 1.27 3.00
N GLY A 229 16.28 2.18 2.32
CA GLY A 229 15.36 3.14 2.89
C GLY A 229 15.07 4.30 1.97
N TRP A 230 14.42 5.33 2.49
CA TRP A 230 13.94 6.45 1.69
C TRP A 230 15.08 7.32 1.13
N GLU A 231 16.21 7.47 1.85
CA GLU A 231 17.38 8.23 1.38
C GLU A 231 18.01 7.57 0.16
N ASP A 232 18.19 6.25 0.23
CA ASP A 232 18.73 5.45 -0.87
C ASP A 232 17.78 5.45 -2.06
N THR A 233 16.47 5.29 -1.82
CA THR A 233 15.44 5.44 -2.85
C THR A 233 15.53 6.80 -3.53
N SER A 234 15.67 7.88 -2.77
CA SER A 234 15.77 9.24 -3.30
C SER A 234 17.02 9.43 -4.19
N ALA A 235 18.18 8.95 -3.72
CA ALA A 235 19.43 9.01 -4.48
C ALA A 235 19.33 8.23 -5.79
N TYR A 236 18.85 6.98 -5.71
CA TYR A 236 18.71 6.11 -6.87
C TYR A 236 17.74 6.68 -7.91
N THR A 237 16.54 7.11 -7.48
CA THR A 237 15.51 7.62 -8.40
C THR A 237 15.91 8.94 -9.04
N THR A 238 16.65 9.79 -8.34
CA THR A 238 17.21 11.04 -8.91
C THR A 238 18.23 10.73 -10.01
N ALA A 239 19.16 9.80 -9.75
CA ALA A 239 20.14 9.38 -10.74
C ALA A 239 19.49 8.69 -11.96
N LEU A 240 18.45 7.88 -11.71
CA LEU A 240 17.69 7.21 -12.75
C LEU A 240 16.98 8.22 -13.66
N ALA A 241 16.30 9.21 -13.09
CA ALA A 241 15.63 10.27 -13.84
C ALA A 241 16.62 11.04 -14.76
N ALA A 242 17.78 11.42 -14.22
CA ALA A 242 18.81 12.10 -15.00
C ALA A 242 19.33 11.24 -16.16
N ARG A 243 19.50 9.94 -15.97
CA ARG A 243 19.91 9.03 -17.05
C ARG A 243 18.85 8.94 -18.14
N ILE A 244 17.58 8.76 -17.78
CA ILE A 244 16.48 8.66 -18.75
C ILE A 244 16.35 9.96 -19.54
N ALA A 245 16.39 11.12 -18.89
CA ALA A 245 16.38 12.43 -19.56
C ALA A 245 17.51 12.57 -20.57
N GLY A 246 18.71 12.09 -20.24
CA GLY A 246 19.85 12.10 -21.13
C GLY A 246 19.70 11.22 -22.39
N PHE A 247 18.90 10.15 -22.34
CA PHE A 247 18.58 9.33 -23.51
C PHE A 247 17.57 9.97 -24.46
N HIS A 248 16.68 10.83 -23.97
CA HIS A 248 15.68 11.52 -24.78
C HIS A 248 16.20 12.83 -25.39
N GLY A 249 17.40 13.32 -24.99
CA GLY A 249 18.02 14.55 -25.44
C GLY A 249 19.06 14.37 -26.55
N ASN A 250 19.32 13.18 -27.04
CA ASN A 250 20.18 12.83 -28.17
C ASN A 250 19.31 12.23 -29.27
#